data_22347ad97c8435d0a0823813638d0665
#
_entry.id   22347ad97c8435d0a0823813638d0665
#
_cell.length_a   1.000
_cell.length_b   1.000
_cell.length_c   1.000
_cell.angle_alpha   90.00
_cell.angle_beta   90.00
_cell.angle_gamma   90.00
#
_symmetry.space_group_name_H-M   'P 1'
#
loop_
_entity.id
_entity.type
_entity.pdbx_description
1 polymer ?
#
loop_
_entity_poly.entity_id
_entity_poly.type
_entity_poly.pdbx_seq_one_letter_code
_entity_poly.pdbx_strand_id
1 'polypeptide(L)'
;FRLCRLAHQMLADPYWPKKVKAHHEEDIAPCVGCNECLLAGFSGKHYYCAVNPLCYAEKAYALPLPNGQKRNVLVIGGGPAGMMAAITAKRRGFDVDLYEKEDKLGGTLWPAGGPDFKADVLKLIKYLETQCKKLDVNIHLNSPITKDNLEGDYDKVILAAGSTPAMPPIPGIDTTVLASDYLTHQATVGKKVVVIGAGLAGTEAACDIAGKDGDVTLVEMCPDILFTANHCLNNDQHLRKIVKDRGVKVEANAKVTNITPTSVTFERDGKTMTLECDTVLNAVGFRPNNQLEDLLDEKYDEVAVIGDAVAPRKILTAIHEGYHAIRVME
;
A
#
# COMPACT_ATOMS: atom_id res chain seq x y z
N PHE A 1 21.44 14.88 7.25
CA PHE A 1 20.28 14.03 6.84
C PHE A 1 20.62 12.97 5.77
N ARG A 2 21.62 13.19 4.89
CA ARG A 2 22.04 12.18 3.90
C ARG A 2 22.63 10.91 4.53
N LEU A 3 23.29 11.01 5.69
CA LEU A 3 23.87 9.85 6.40
C LEU A 3 22.80 8.91 6.99
N CYS A 4 21.69 9.45 7.54
CA CYS A 4 20.59 8.60 8.03
C CYS A 4 19.93 7.79 6.92
N ARG A 5 19.79 8.36 5.72
CA ARG A 5 19.27 7.62 4.55
C ARG A 5 20.19 6.47 4.16
N LEU A 6 21.52 6.64 4.28
CA LEU A 6 22.47 5.56 4.00
C LEU A 6 22.36 4.41 5.00
N ALA A 7 22.17 4.69 6.29
CA ALA A 7 21.97 3.63 7.30
C ALA A 7 20.71 2.81 7.01
N HIS A 8 19.57 3.44 6.79
CA HIS A 8 18.34 2.75 6.46
C HIS A 8 18.40 2.04 5.10
N GLN A 9 19.14 2.60 4.13
CA GLN A 9 19.37 1.97 2.83
C GLN A 9 20.13 0.64 2.98
N MET A 10 21.05 0.52 3.94
CA MET A 10 21.74 -0.74 4.24
C MET A 10 20.80 -1.83 4.80
N LEU A 11 19.72 -1.45 5.47
CA LEU A 11 18.69 -2.39 5.91
C LEU A 11 17.80 -2.83 4.74
N ALA A 12 17.48 -1.91 3.84
CA ALA A 12 16.68 -2.20 2.65
C ALA A 12 17.45 -3.06 1.64
N ASP A 13 18.74 -2.77 1.46
CA ASP A 13 19.62 -3.50 0.56
C ASP A 13 21.06 -3.51 1.09
N PRO A 14 21.51 -4.56 1.79
CA PRO A 14 22.87 -4.64 2.31
C PRO A 14 23.94 -4.73 1.23
N TYR A 15 23.57 -5.08 0.00
CA TYR A 15 24.48 -5.22 -1.14
C TYR A 15 24.52 -3.98 -2.05
N TRP A 16 23.83 -2.89 -1.72
CA TRP A 16 23.77 -1.71 -2.56
C TRP A 16 25.15 -1.16 -2.97
N PRO A 17 26.24 -1.16 -2.11
CA PRO A 17 27.54 -0.67 -2.55
C PRO A 17 28.17 -1.54 -3.64
N LYS A 18 27.95 -2.87 -3.58
CA LYS A 18 28.40 -3.80 -4.62
C LYS A 18 27.65 -3.58 -5.93
N LYS A 19 26.34 -3.32 -5.86
CA LYS A 19 25.49 -3.06 -7.02
C LYS A 19 25.89 -1.76 -7.71
N VAL A 20 26.13 -0.68 -6.96
CA VAL A 20 26.65 0.59 -7.50
C VAL A 20 28.01 0.39 -8.17
N LYS A 21 28.94 -0.33 -7.52
CA LYS A 21 30.26 -0.62 -8.08
C LYS A 21 30.19 -1.42 -9.40
N ALA A 22 29.15 -2.21 -9.56
CA ALA A 22 28.90 -3.04 -10.74
C ALA A 22 28.03 -2.32 -11.80
N HIS A 23 27.61 -1.06 -11.56
CA HIS A 23 26.69 -0.31 -12.40
C HIS A 23 25.34 -1.00 -12.60
N HIS A 24 24.80 -1.54 -11.52
CA HIS A 24 23.47 -2.19 -11.42
C HIS A 24 22.57 -1.46 -10.42
N GLU A 25 22.46 -0.14 -10.55
CA GLU A 25 21.69 0.71 -9.65
C GLU A 25 20.18 0.37 -9.66
N GLU A 26 19.68 -0.13 -10.79
CA GLU A 26 18.31 -0.59 -10.97
C GLU A 26 17.95 -1.81 -10.11
N ASP A 27 18.95 -2.54 -9.62
CA ASP A 27 18.78 -3.71 -8.75
C ASP A 27 18.76 -3.35 -7.26
N ILE A 28 18.95 -2.08 -6.93
CA ILE A 28 18.98 -1.63 -5.54
C ILE A 28 17.55 -1.52 -5.00
N ALA A 29 17.23 -2.33 -3.99
CA ALA A 29 15.97 -2.19 -3.25
C ALA A 29 15.96 -0.84 -2.50
N PRO A 30 15.03 0.08 -2.79
CA PRO A 30 15.06 1.42 -2.22
C PRO A 30 14.52 1.44 -0.79
N CYS A 31 15.17 2.20 0.09
CA CYS A 31 14.54 2.58 1.35
C CYS A 31 13.42 3.60 1.09
N VAL A 32 12.21 3.29 1.50
CA VAL A 32 11.02 4.16 1.33
C VAL A 32 10.78 5.12 2.49
N GLY A 33 11.69 5.20 3.46
CA GLY A 33 11.59 6.13 4.59
C GLY A 33 10.45 5.86 5.58
N CYS A 34 9.90 4.64 5.60
CA CYS A 34 8.73 4.28 6.42
C CYS A 34 9.01 4.21 7.93
N ASN A 35 10.27 4.19 8.36
CA ASN A 35 10.71 4.10 9.76
C ASN A 35 10.20 2.86 10.53
N GLU A 36 9.74 1.82 9.87
CA GLU A 36 9.34 0.56 10.54
C GLU A 36 10.52 -0.08 11.30
N CYS A 37 11.74 0.03 10.78
CA CYS A 37 12.94 -0.40 11.47
C CYS A 37 13.20 0.38 12.77
N LEU A 38 12.92 1.69 12.80
CA LEU A 38 13.01 2.50 14.03
C LEU A 38 11.91 2.12 15.02
N LEU A 39 10.68 1.89 14.56
CA LEU A 39 9.57 1.44 15.39
C LEU A 39 9.94 0.11 16.08
N ALA A 40 10.54 -0.84 15.37
CA ALA A 40 11.01 -2.09 15.93
C ALA A 40 12.06 -1.85 17.01
N GLY A 41 13.09 -1.05 16.73
CA GLY A 41 14.16 -0.74 17.68
C GLY A 41 13.67 -0.05 18.94
N PHE A 42 12.81 0.96 18.82
CA PHE A 42 12.24 1.66 19.97
C PHE A 42 11.27 0.79 20.80
N SER A 43 10.68 -0.23 20.17
CA SER A 43 9.81 -1.19 20.84
C SER A 43 10.54 -2.38 21.44
N GLY A 44 11.87 -2.40 21.41
CA GLY A 44 12.68 -3.53 21.90
C GLY A 44 12.51 -4.83 21.12
N LYS A 45 12.03 -4.74 19.86
CA LYS A 45 11.84 -5.88 18.96
C LYS A 45 13.05 -6.06 18.05
N HIS A 46 13.16 -7.23 17.43
CA HIS A 46 14.10 -7.43 16.33
C HIS A 46 13.87 -6.39 15.23
N TYR A 47 14.97 -5.85 14.71
CA TYR A 47 14.89 -4.98 13.54
C TYR A 47 14.32 -5.74 12.34
N TYR A 48 13.56 -5.04 11.53
CA TYR A 48 13.04 -5.51 10.24
C TYR A 48 12.96 -4.34 9.27
N CYS A 49 12.84 -4.64 7.99
CA CYS A 49 12.69 -3.63 6.96
C CYS A 49 11.43 -3.90 6.14
N ALA A 50 10.67 -2.85 5.84
CA ALA A 50 9.42 -2.99 5.08
C ALA A 50 9.61 -3.54 3.67
N VAL A 51 10.78 -3.28 3.05
CA VAL A 51 11.06 -3.69 1.68
C VAL A 51 12.02 -4.87 1.58
N ASN A 52 12.61 -5.29 2.70
CA ASN A 52 13.56 -6.41 2.75
C ASN A 52 13.14 -7.44 3.80
N PRO A 53 12.45 -8.52 3.41
CA PRO A 53 12.00 -9.56 4.33
C PRO A 53 13.14 -10.30 5.05
N LEU A 54 14.36 -10.25 4.51
CA LEU A 54 15.53 -10.92 5.07
C LEU A 54 16.24 -10.09 6.16
N CYS A 55 15.89 -8.82 6.32
CA CYS A 55 16.59 -7.92 7.23
C CYS A 55 16.64 -8.47 8.66
N TYR A 56 17.86 -8.69 9.19
CA TYR A 56 18.17 -9.34 10.47
C TYR A 56 17.70 -10.79 10.62
N ALA A 57 17.24 -11.41 9.55
CA ALA A 57 16.79 -12.81 9.53
C ALA A 57 17.33 -13.58 8.31
N GLU A 58 18.47 -13.11 7.75
CA GLU A 58 19.03 -13.59 6.48
C GLU A 58 19.23 -15.11 6.47
N LYS A 59 19.70 -15.69 7.58
CA LYS A 59 19.91 -17.13 7.70
C LYS A 59 18.60 -17.90 7.94
N ALA A 60 17.72 -17.35 8.78
CA ALA A 60 16.46 -18.00 9.14
C ALA A 60 15.42 -17.98 8.02
N TYR A 61 15.46 -16.91 7.20
CA TYR A 61 14.50 -16.69 6.11
C TYR A 61 15.12 -16.88 4.72
N ALA A 62 16.33 -17.42 4.63
CA ALA A 62 16.91 -17.81 3.35
C ALA A 62 15.93 -18.69 2.54
N LEU A 63 15.90 -18.48 1.23
CA LEU A 63 15.13 -19.37 0.35
C LEU A 63 15.81 -20.75 0.32
N PRO A 64 15.04 -21.84 0.31
CA PRO A 64 15.56 -23.16 -0.02
C PRO A 64 16.26 -23.11 -1.38
N LEU A 65 17.34 -23.89 -1.51
CA LEU A 65 18.00 -24.05 -2.81
C LEU A 65 17.01 -24.70 -3.79
N PRO A 66 17.05 -24.31 -5.08
CA PRO A 66 16.26 -24.98 -6.10
C PRO A 66 16.58 -26.49 -6.10
N ASN A 67 15.55 -27.32 -5.95
CA ASN A 67 15.67 -28.79 -5.89
C ASN A 67 15.38 -29.46 -7.24
N GLY A 68 15.24 -28.66 -8.32
CA GLY A 68 14.92 -29.11 -9.67
C GLY A 68 13.42 -29.43 -9.87
N GLN A 69 12.58 -29.32 -8.86
CA GLN A 69 11.13 -29.43 -9.03
C GLN A 69 10.61 -28.23 -9.81
N LYS A 70 9.85 -28.51 -10.86
CA LYS A 70 9.08 -27.50 -11.56
C LYS A 70 7.75 -27.34 -10.83
N ARG A 71 7.43 -26.10 -10.47
CA ARG A 71 6.16 -25.73 -9.89
C ARG A 71 5.59 -24.56 -10.67
N ASN A 72 4.29 -24.58 -10.89
CA ASN A 72 3.56 -23.50 -11.55
C ASN A 72 2.82 -22.67 -10.49
N VAL A 73 3.08 -21.40 -10.44
CA VAL A 73 2.47 -20.49 -9.46
C VAL A 73 1.63 -19.44 -10.18
N LEU A 74 0.35 -19.37 -9.82
CA LEU A 74 -0.53 -18.30 -10.24
C LEU A 74 -0.51 -17.17 -9.19
N VAL A 75 -0.27 -15.94 -9.62
CA VAL A 75 -0.37 -14.75 -8.78
C VAL A 75 -1.47 -13.84 -9.32
N ILE A 76 -2.50 -13.59 -8.53
CA ILE A 76 -3.63 -12.72 -8.87
C ILE A 76 -3.47 -11.38 -8.16
N GLY A 77 -3.10 -10.35 -8.93
CA GLY A 77 -2.83 -8.98 -8.48
C GLY A 77 -1.36 -8.59 -8.50
N GLY A 78 -1.05 -7.52 -9.23
CA GLY A 78 0.29 -6.97 -9.44
C GLY A 78 0.70 -5.87 -8.45
N GLY A 79 0.11 -5.84 -7.26
CA GLY A 79 0.52 -4.98 -6.15
C GLY A 79 1.83 -5.44 -5.50
N PRO A 80 2.30 -4.77 -4.43
CA PRO A 80 3.57 -5.10 -3.78
C PRO A 80 3.64 -6.53 -3.25
N ALA A 81 2.54 -7.08 -2.74
CA ALA A 81 2.48 -8.45 -2.26
C ALA A 81 2.63 -9.46 -3.39
N GLY A 82 1.86 -9.30 -4.48
CA GLY A 82 1.90 -10.19 -5.63
C GLY A 82 3.24 -10.13 -6.37
N MET A 83 3.78 -8.94 -6.61
CA MET A 83 5.11 -8.81 -7.21
C MET A 83 6.21 -9.47 -6.37
N MET A 84 6.16 -9.33 -5.03
CA MET A 84 7.14 -9.98 -4.15
C MET A 84 6.96 -11.51 -4.16
N ALA A 85 5.73 -12.03 -4.19
CA ALA A 85 5.47 -13.46 -4.34
C ALA A 85 6.03 -13.98 -5.67
N ALA A 86 5.75 -13.30 -6.78
CA ALA A 86 6.26 -13.65 -8.11
C ALA A 86 7.79 -13.66 -8.17
N ILE A 87 8.45 -12.61 -7.65
CA ILE A 87 9.92 -12.52 -7.55
C ILE A 87 10.48 -13.69 -6.73
N THR A 88 9.84 -14.00 -5.61
CA THR A 88 10.30 -15.06 -4.72
C THR A 88 10.15 -16.44 -5.37
N ALA A 89 9.05 -16.69 -6.06
CA ALA A 89 8.79 -17.94 -6.77
C ALA A 89 9.82 -18.15 -7.91
N LYS A 90 10.08 -17.13 -8.71
CA LYS A 90 11.12 -17.19 -9.75
C LYS A 90 12.52 -17.44 -9.17
N ARG A 91 12.86 -16.84 -8.03
CA ARG A 91 14.14 -17.09 -7.33
C ARG A 91 14.26 -18.53 -6.79
N ARG A 92 13.14 -19.20 -6.55
CA ARG A 92 13.08 -20.63 -6.23
C ARG A 92 13.13 -21.53 -7.45
N GLY A 93 13.10 -20.99 -8.67
CA GLY A 93 13.11 -21.72 -9.92
C GLY A 93 11.72 -22.16 -10.41
N PHE A 94 10.66 -21.57 -9.88
CA PHE A 94 9.29 -21.88 -10.28
C PHE A 94 8.86 -21.08 -11.52
N ASP A 95 7.90 -21.60 -12.27
CA ASP A 95 7.23 -20.88 -13.33
C ASP A 95 6.09 -20.04 -12.71
N VAL A 96 5.92 -18.81 -13.21
CA VAL A 96 5.01 -17.83 -12.58
C VAL A 96 4.23 -17.09 -13.63
N ASP A 97 2.91 -17.14 -13.51
CA ASP A 97 1.96 -16.26 -14.18
C ASP A 97 1.43 -15.22 -13.20
N LEU A 98 1.63 -13.94 -13.50
CA LEU A 98 1.13 -12.82 -12.71
C LEU A 98 0.07 -12.07 -13.52
N TYR A 99 -1.15 -12.07 -13.03
CA TYR A 99 -2.29 -11.37 -13.63
C TYR A 99 -2.59 -10.08 -12.89
N GLU A 100 -2.69 -8.98 -13.63
CA GLU A 100 -3.07 -7.67 -13.12
C GLU A 100 -4.22 -7.10 -13.96
N LYS A 101 -5.27 -6.61 -13.29
CA LYS A 101 -6.45 -6.04 -13.95
C LYS A 101 -6.20 -4.69 -14.60
N GLU A 102 -5.24 -3.93 -14.07
CA GLU A 102 -4.85 -2.61 -14.56
C GLU A 102 -3.81 -2.72 -15.68
N ASP A 103 -3.55 -1.60 -16.35
CA ASP A 103 -2.55 -1.47 -17.42
C ASP A 103 -1.10 -1.42 -16.91
N LYS A 104 -0.90 -1.43 -15.59
CA LYS A 104 0.40 -1.30 -14.92
C LYS A 104 0.44 -2.02 -13.57
N LEU A 105 1.64 -2.45 -13.19
CA LEU A 105 1.91 -2.98 -11.86
C LEU A 105 2.01 -1.87 -10.80
N GLY A 106 1.91 -2.23 -9.52
CA GLY A 106 2.13 -1.33 -8.38
C GLY A 106 0.95 -1.21 -7.42
N GLY A 107 -0.29 -1.39 -7.91
CA GLY A 107 -1.49 -1.35 -7.07
C GLY A 107 -1.56 -0.09 -6.20
N THR A 108 -1.86 -0.26 -4.92
CA THR A 108 -2.00 0.85 -3.95
C THR A 108 -0.70 1.61 -3.62
N LEU A 109 0.46 1.18 -4.13
CA LEU A 109 1.69 1.99 -4.03
C LEU A 109 1.61 3.28 -4.85
N TRP A 110 0.82 3.32 -5.93
CA TRP A 110 0.64 4.54 -6.72
C TRP A 110 0.03 5.67 -5.90
N PRO A 111 -1.16 5.53 -5.29
CA PRO A 111 -1.69 6.57 -4.43
C PRO A 111 -0.84 6.78 -3.16
N ALA A 112 -0.19 5.75 -2.62
CA ALA A 112 0.69 5.90 -1.46
C ALA A 112 1.91 6.77 -1.74
N GLY A 113 2.40 6.81 -2.97
CA GLY A 113 3.51 7.66 -3.41
C GLY A 113 3.06 9.01 -4.00
N GLY A 114 1.75 9.28 -4.05
CA GLY A 114 1.18 10.50 -4.62
C GLY A 114 1.55 11.82 -3.93
N PRO A 115 1.57 11.88 -2.58
CA PRO A 115 1.98 13.10 -1.88
C PRO A 115 3.42 13.50 -2.22
N ASP A 116 3.67 14.80 -2.37
CA ASP A 116 4.98 15.39 -2.74
C ASP A 116 6.14 14.92 -1.86
N PHE A 117 5.87 14.65 -0.59
CA PHE A 117 6.84 14.20 0.41
C PHE A 117 7.03 12.68 0.47
N LYS A 118 6.35 11.89 -0.40
CA LYS A 118 6.38 10.40 -0.41
C LYS A 118 6.86 9.78 -1.73
N ALA A 119 7.47 10.54 -2.60
CA ALA A 119 7.94 10.08 -3.92
C ALA A 119 8.90 8.87 -3.88
N ASP A 120 9.56 8.60 -2.75
CA ASP A 120 10.42 7.41 -2.59
C ASP A 120 9.63 6.10 -2.67
N VAL A 121 8.31 6.10 -2.41
CA VAL A 121 7.44 4.92 -2.59
C VAL A 121 7.33 4.52 -4.06
N LEU A 122 7.33 5.49 -4.98
CA LEU A 122 7.27 5.22 -6.43
C LEU A 122 8.53 4.49 -6.93
N LYS A 123 9.68 4.71 -6.25
CA LYS A 123 10.92 3.98 -6.57
C LYS A 123 10.80 2.48 -6.25
N LEU A 124 9.99 2.12 -5.24
CA LEU A 124 9.73 0.72 -4.91
C LEU A 124 8.94 0.01 -6.02
N ILE A 125 7.97 0.68 -6.63
CA ILE A 125 7.24 0.13 -7.79
C ILE A 125 8.22 -0.20 -8.91
N LYS A 126 9.03 0.78 -9.29
CA LYS A 126 10.03 0.61 -10.36
C LYS A 126 11.01 -0.53 -10.07
N TYR A 127 11.47 -0.64 -8.82
CA TYR A 127 12.36 -1.73 -8.41
C TYR A 127 11.67 -3.10 -8.55
N LEU A 128 10.47 -3.26 -7.99
CA LEU A 128 9.74 -4.54 -8.03
C LEU A 128 9.40 -4.94 -9.47
N GLU A 129 8.95 -4.01 -10.28
CA GLU A 129 8.69 -4.23 -11.71
C GLU A 129 9.97 -4.65 -12.46
N THR A 130 11.08 -3.99 -12.19
CA THR A 130 12.38 -4.33 -12.78
C THR A 130 12.80 -5.75 -12.39
N GLN A 131 12.62 -6.15 -11.13
CA GLN A 131 12.94 -7.50 -10.67
C GLN A 131 12.03 -8.55 -11.32
N CYS A 132 10.72 -8.29 -11.44
CA CYS A 132 9.81 -9.19 -12.15
C CYS A 132 10.25 -9.42 -13.60
N LYS A 133 10.60 -8.36 -14.32
CA LYS A 133 11.08 -8.44 -15.72
C LYS A 133 12.42 -9.17 -15.84
N LYS A 134 13.39 -8.87 -14.97
CA LYS A 134 14.71 -9.53 -14.98
C LYS A 134 14.67 -11.03 -14.66
N LEU A 135 13.65 -11.46 -13.93
CA LEU A 135 13.45 -12.85 -13.56
C LEU A 135 12.49 -13.58 -14.50
N ASP A 136 12.09 -12.97 -15.59
CA ASP A 136 11.19 -13.55 -16.60
C ASP A 136 9.85 -14.02 -15.97
N VAL A 137 9.24 -13.18 -15.12
CA VAL A 137 7.86 -13.39 -14.68
C VAL A 137 6.94 -13.18 -15.88
N ASN A 138 6.04 -14.12 -16.15
CA ASN A 138 5.03 -13.98 -17.20
C ASN A 138 3.92 -13.03 -16.70
N ILE A 139 3.94 -11.77 -17.15
CA ILE A 139 3.06 -10.69 -16.68
C ILE A 139 1.93 -10.48 -17.67
N HIS A 140 0.69 -10.57 -17.19
CA HIS A 140 -0.54 -10.34 -17.95
C HIS A 140 -1.23 -9.08 -17.40
N LEU A 141 -1.03 -7.94 -18.07
CA LEU A 141 -1.73 -6.68 -17.75
C LEU A 141 -3.09 -6.62 -18.44
N ASN A 142 -3.98 -5.73 -17.95
CA ASN A 142 -5.37 -5.61 -18.42
C ASN A 142 -6.11 -6.96 -18.43
N SER A 143 -5.77 -7.84 -17.49
CA SER A 143 -6.21 -9.23 -17.47
C SER A 143 -6.82 -9.59 -16.10
N PRO A 144 -8.03 -9.08 -15.78
CA PRO A 144 -8.69 -9.39 -14.53
C PRO A 144 -9.06 -10.88 -14.48
N ILE A 145 -8.63 -11.56 -13.41
CA ILE A 145 -9.12 -12.91 -13.12
C ILE A 145 -10.51 -12.82 -12.50
N THR A 146 -11.42 -13.62 -13.05
CA THR A 146 -12.81 -13.76 -12.62
C THR A 146 -13.16 -15.24 -12.54
N LYS A 147 -14.35 -15.57 -12.01
CA LYS A 147 -14.84 -16.94 -12.01
C LYS A 147 -14.98 -17.56 -13.42
N ASP A 148 -15.15 -16.72 -14.45
CA ASP A 148 -15.45 -17.18 -15.81
C ASP A 148 -14.19 -17.43 -16.65
N ASN A 149 -13.02 -16.91 -16.22
CA ASN A 149 -11.75 -17.05 -16.95
C ASN A 149 -10.61 -17.64 -16.11
N LEU A 150 -10.92 -18.21 -14.95
CA LEU A 150 -9.97 -18.89 -14.10
C LEU A 150 -9.65 -20.27 -14.72
N GLU A 151 -8.55 -20.33 -15.48
CA GLU A 151 -8.09 -21.54 -16.18
C GLU A 151 -6.66 -21.88 -15.78
N GLY A 152 -6.21 -23.09 -16.12
CA GLY A 152 -4.85 -23.56 -15.89
C GLY A 152 -4.72 -24.49 -14.68
N ASP A 153 -3.61 -25.20 -14.68
CA ASP A 153 -3.21 -26.13 -13.62
C ASP A 153 -2.01 -25.53 -12.88
N TYR A 154 -2.23 -25.12 -11.64
CA TYR A 154 -1.25 -24.47 -10.80
C TYR A 154 -1.05 -25.21 -9.50
N ASP A 155 0.20 -25.43 -9.12
CA ASP A 155 0.58 -26.05 -7.86
C ASP A 155 0.29 -25.15 -6.65
N LYS A 156 0.30 -23.83 -6.88
CA LYS A 156 -0.05 -22.83 -5.86
C LYS A 156 -0.68 -21.59 -6.47
N VAL A 157 -1.70 -21.09 -5.81
CA VAL A 157 -2.35 -19.83 -6.17
C VAL A 157 -2.16 -18.79 -5.06
N ILE A 158 -1.74 -17.61 -5.44
CA ILE A 158 -1.57 -16.45 -4.56
C ILE A 158 -2.63 -15.41 -4.90
N LEU A 159 -3.61 -15.23 -4.00
CA LEU A 159 -4.59 -14.15 -4.11
C LEU A 159 -4.04 -12.88 -3.42
N ALA A 160 -3.55 -11.96 -4.23
CA ALA A 160 -2.99 -10.67 -3.82
C ALA A 160 -3.78 -9.49 -4.43
N ALA A 161 -5.11 -9.65 -4.58
CA ALA A 161 -5.98 -8.71 -5.28
C ALA A 161 -6.20 -7.37 -4.54
N GLY A 162 -5.53 -7.18 -3.39
CA GLY A 162 -5.48 -5.93 -2.67
C GLY A 162 -6.79 -5.56 -1.98
N SER A 163 -7.14 -4.29 -2.04
CA SER A 163 -8.32 -3.75 -1.36
C SER A 163 -9.02 -2.70 -2.24
N THR A 164 -10.27 -2.40 -1.91
CA THR A 164 -11.07 -1.36 -2.55
C THR A 164 -11.44 -0.27 -1.55
N PRO A 165 -11.59 0.99 -1.98
CA PRO A 165 -12.02 2.06 -1.10
C PRO A 165 -13.35 1.73 -0.39
N ALA A 166 -13.44 2.04 0.88
CA ALA A 166 -14.64 1.83 1.65
C ALA A 166 -15.70 2.88 1.29
N MET A 167 -16.93 2.41 1.08
CA MET A 167 -18.11 3.23 0.84
C MET A 167 -19.12 2.98 1.97
N PRO A 168 -18.98 3.65 3.12
CA PRO A 168 -19.93 3.50 4.23
C PRO A 168 -21.33 4.00 3.83
N PRO A 169 -22.40 3.56 4.51
CA PRO A 169 -23.76 3.95 4.17
C PRO A 169 -24.09 5.37 4.70
N ILE A 170 -23.33 6.35 4.23
CA ILE A 170 -23.56 7.78 4.48
C ILE A 170 -24.27 8.34 3.25
N PRO A 171 -25.43 8.99 3.40
CA PRO A 171 -26.11 9.64 2.30
C PRO A 171 -25.20 10.58 1.53
N GLY A 172 -25.10 10.40 0.21
CA GLY A 172 -24.26 11.20 -0.69
C GLY A 172 -22.80 10.78 -0.78
N ILE A 173 -22.36 9.69 -0.17
CA ILE A 173 -20.97 9.18 -0.26
C ILE A 173 -20.56 8.86 -1.71
N ASP A 174 -21.47 8.47 -2.55
CA ASP A 174 -21.30 8.17 -3.97
C ASP A 174 -20.95 9.41 -4.82
N THR A 175 -21.19 10.61 -4.29
CA THR A 175 -20.84 11.88 -4.95
C THR A 175 -19.43 12.37 -4.61
N THR A 176 -18.69 11.64 -3.75
CA THR A 176 -17.35 12.03 -3.30
C THR A 176 -16.27 11.63 -4.28
N VAL A 177 -15.17 12.37 -4.28
CA VAL A 177 -13.93 11.98 -4.95
C VAL A 177 -13.16 11.02 -4.03
N LEU A 178 -12.65 9.93 -4.55
CA LEU A 178 -11.79 9.03 -3.77
C LEU A 178 -10.41 9.66 -3.56
N ALA A 179 -9.87 9.54 -2.37
CA ALA A 179 -8.51 10.02 -2.07
C ALA A 179 -7.46 9.33 -2.95
N SER A 180 -7.65 8.04 -3.30
CA SER A 180 -6.81 7.32 -4.24
C SER A 180 -6.78 7.95 -5.62
N ASP A 181 -7.93 8.37 -6.13
CA ASP A 181 -8.06 8.93 -7.49
C ASP A 181 -7.41 10.32 -7.56
N TYR A 182 -7.59 11.12 -6.51
CA TYR A 182 -6.86 12.39 -6.37
C TYR A 182 -5.34 12.18 -6.35
N LEU A 183 -4.84 11.26 -5.51
CA LEU A 183 -3.41 11.00 -5.33
C LEU A 183 -2.76 10.34 -6.57
N THR A 184 -3.54 9.73 -7.45
CA THR A 184 -3.07 9.20 -8.74
C THR A 184 -3.32 10.12 -9.93
N HIS A 185 -3.79 11.36 -9.67
CA HIS A 185 -4.13 12.36 -10.69
C HIS A 185 -5.24 11.95 -11.67
N GLN A 186 -6.07 10.99 -11.27
CA GLN A 186 -7.27 10.60 -12.02
C GLN A 186 -8.45 11.52 -11.75
N ALA A 187 -8.42 12.23 -10.62
CA ALA A 187 -9.42 13.24 -10.28
C ALA A 187 -8.75 14.54 -9.81
N THR A 188 -9.46 15.66 -10.02
CA THR A 188 -9.08 16.98 -9.54
C THR A 188 -10.00 17.41 -8.41
N VAL A 189 -9.53 18.32 -7.56
CA VAL A 189 -10.33 18.92 -6.49
C VAL A 189 -10.42 20.43 -6.66
N GLY A 190 -11.48 21.03 -6.14
CA GLY A 190 -11.63 22.48 -6.05
C GLY A 190 -10.69 23.09 -5.00
N LYS A 191 -10.89 24.37 -4.71
CA LYS A 191 -10.04 25.10 -3.76
C LYS A 191 -10.39 24.79 -2.30
N LYS A 192 -11.68 24.68 -2.00
CA LYS A 192 -12.17 24.40 -0.65
C LYS A 192 -12.56 22.93 -0.55
N VAL A 193 -11.76 22.16 0.18
CA VAL A 193 -11.89 20.70 0.22
C VAL A 193 -12.18 20.22 1.63
N VAL A 194 -13.21 19.38 1.76
CA VAL A 194 -13.44 18.61 3.00
C VAL A 194 -12.98 17.18 2.76
N VAL A 195 -12.06 16.69 3.59
CA VAL A 195 -11.57 15.31 3.56
C VAL A 195 -12.22 14.56 4.71
N ILE A 196 -12.93 13.48 4.39
CA ILE A 196 -13.58 12.61 5.37
C ILE A 196 -12.67 11.44 5.70
N GLY A 197 -12.30 11.31 6.99
CA GLY A 197 -11.35 10.34 7.50
C GLY A 197 -9.94 10.89 7.60
N ALA A 198 -9.41 10.95 8.81
CA ALA A 198 -8.06 11.46 9.10
C ALA A 198 -7.10 10.35 9.55
N GLY A 199 -7.20 9.17 8.94
CA GLY A 199 -6.15 8.16 8.96
C GLY A 199 -4.91 8.64 8.16
N LEU A 200 -3.93 7.75 7.92
CA LEU A 200 -2.72 8.10 7.16
C LEU A 200 -3.05 8.68 5.79
N ALA A 201 -3.83 7.95 4.97
CA ALA A 201 -4.14 8.36 3.60
C ALA A 201 -4.88 9.70 3.52
N GLY A 202 -5.90 9.90 4.38
CA GLY A 202 -6.67 11.15 4.40
C GLY A 202 -5.84 12.34 4.88
N THR A 203 -5.03 12.16 5.92
CA THR A 203 -4.14 13.21 6.42
C THR A 203 -3.05 13.56 5.40
N GLU A 204 -2.49 12.56 4.70
CA GLU A 204 -1.50 12.76 3.65
C GLU A 204 -2.10 13.49 2.42
N ALA A 205 -3.31 13.09 1.99
CA ALA A 205 -4.02 13.78 0.91
C ALA A 205 -4.36 15.23 1.28
N ALA A 206 -4.85 15.46 2.49
CA ALA A 206 -5.13 16.79 2.99
C ALA A 206 -3.88 17.70 3.01
N CYS A 207 -2.76 17.15 3.46
CA CYS A 207 -1.47 17.85 3.42
C CYS A 207 -1.03 18.14 1.99
N ASP A 208 -1.18 17.21 1.06
CA ASP A 208 -0.80 17.41 -0.35
C ASP A 208 -1.65 18.52 -0.99
N ILE A 209 -2.97 18.49 -0.79
CA ILE A 209 -3.89 19.53 -1.29
C ILE A 209 -3.55 20.91 -0.70
N ALA A 210 -3.34 20.98 0.61
CA ALA A 210 -2.96 22.24 1.27
C ALA A 210 -1.59 22.76 0.83
N GLY A 211 -0.66 21.88 0.48
CA GLY A 211 0.63 22.23 -0.11
C GLY A 211 0.53 22.83 -1.51
N LYS A 212 -0.62 22.70 -2.16
CA LYS A 212 -0.97 23.28 -3.48
C LYS A 212 -1.98 24.45 -3.33
N ASP A 213 -1.95 25.15 -2.20
CA ASP A 213 -2.80 26.30 -1.87
C ASP A 213 -4.32 25.96 -1.72
N GLY A 214 -4.68 24.71 -1.45
CA GLY A 214 -6.04 24.33 -1.10
C GLY A 214 -6.43 24.74 0.33
N ASP A 215 -7.68 25.17 0.53
CA ASP A 215 -8.28 25.37 1.87
C ASP A 215 -8.90 24.05 2.32
N VAL A 216 -8.24 23.34 3.23
CA VAL A 216 -8.58 21.95 3.56
C VAL A 216 -9.07 21.83 4.99
N THR A 217 -10.19 21.11 5.16
CA THR A 217 -10.69 20.69 6.46
C THR A 217 -10.77 19.16 6.51
N LEU A 218 -10.07 18.55 7.47
CA LEU A 218 -10.20 17.14 7.83
C LEU A 218 -11.38 16.96 8.78
N VAL A 219 -12.26 16.01 8.49
CA VAL A 219 -13.38 15.61 9.37
C VAL A 219 -13.14 14.17 9.82
N GLU A 220 -13.00 13.97 11.15
CA GLU A 220 -12.63 12.69 11.74
C GLU A 220 -13.59 12.33 12.88
N MET A 221 -14.11 11.11 12.85
CA MET A 221 -15.02 10.61 13.90
C MET A 221 -14.28 10.25 15.20
N CYS A 222 -13.00 9.93 15.12
CA CYS A 222 -12.15 9.66 16.27
C CYS A 222 -11.74 10.95 17.00
N PRO A 223 -11.22 10.85 18.24
CA PRO A 223 -10.84 12.02 19.03
C PRO A 223 -9.68 12.84 18.45
N ASP A 224 -8.90 12.26 17.54
CA ASP A 224 -7.72 12.92 16.96
C ASP A 224 -7.43 12.35 15.57
N ILE A 225 -6.66 13.09 14.77
CA ILE A 225 -6.08 12.59 13.52
C ILE A 225 -5.10 11.45 13.81
N LEU A 226 -4.94 10.52 12.87
CA LEU A 226 -4.02 9.39 12.98
C LEU A 226 -4.30 8.44 14.18
N PHE A 227 -5.47 8.55 14.79
CA PHE A 227 -5.82 7.83 16.02
C PHE A 227 -5.70 6.31 15.89
N THR A 228 -6.07 5.76 14.76
CA THR A 228 -5.98 4.32 14.48
C THR A 228 -4.68 3.92 13.75
N ALA A 229 -3.81 4.88 13.44
CA ALA A 229 -2.62 4.62 12.63
C ALA A 229 -1.51 3.97 13.46
N ASN A 230 -1.15 2.74 13.09
CA ASN A 230 -0.01 2.04 13.69
C ASN A 230 1.27 2.37 12.90
N HIS A 231 2.01 3.38 13.32
CA HIS A 231 3.22 3.85 12.65
C HIS A 231 4.25 4.40 13.65
N CYS A 232 5.46 4.65 13.18
CA CYS A 232 6.52 5.18 14.02
C CYS A 232 6.18 6.58 14.51
N LEU A 233 6.43 6.86 15.80
CA LEU A 233 6.19 8.16 16.43
C LEU A 233 6.82 9.33 15.65
N ASN A 234 8.00 9.13 15.05
CA ASN A 234 8.64 10.14 14.23
C ASN A 234 7.80 10.53 13.00
N ASN A 235 7.14 9.56 12.36
CA ASN A 235 6.26 9.82 11.23
C ASN A 235 4.99 10.55 11.69
N ASP A 236 4.42 10.15 12.84
CA ASP A 236 3.28 10.82 13.45
C ASP A 236 3.57 12.31 13.70
N GLN A 237 4.62 12.57 14.48
CA GLN A 237 5.02 13.94 14.82
C GLN A 237 5.31 14.79 13.58
N HIS A 238 5.96 14.20 12.56
CA HIS A 238 6.26 14.92 11.33
C HIS A 238 5.00 15.24 10.53
N LEU A 239 4.09 14.28 10.39
CA LEU A 239 2.85 14.50 9.64
C LEU A 239 1.95 15.52 10.35
N ARG A 240 1.83 15.48 11.68
CA ARG A 240 1.13 16.50 12.48
C ARG A 240 1.75 17.89 12.32
N LYS A 241 3.08 17.95 12.22
CA LYS A 241 3.78 19.21 11.91
C LYS A 241 3.40 19.73 10.53
N ILE A 242 3.36 18.87 9.50
CA ILE A 242 2.95 19.27 8.15
C ILE A 242 1.50 19.78 8.15
N VAL A 243 0.57 19.09 8.83
CA VAL A 243 -0.83 19.51 9.01
C VAL A 243 -0.90 20.94 9.54
N LYS A 244 -0.13 21.22 10.60
CA LYS A 244 -0.07 22.54 11.21
C LYS A 244 0.56 23.58 10.30
N ASP A 245 1.72 23.28 9.72
CA ASP A 245 2.50 24.21 8.89
C ASP A 245 1.75 24.59 7.60
N ARG A 246 0.95 23.67 7.04
CA ARG A 246 0.12 23.88 5.85
C ARG A 246 -1.27 24.43 6.15
N GLY A 247 -1.59 24.68 7.41
CA GLY A 247 -2.85 25.29 7.84
C GLY A 247 -4.08 24.41 7.64
N VAL A 248 -3.92 23.07 7.59
CA VAL A 248 -5.06 22.13 7.49
C VAL A 248 -5.90 22.24 8.76
N LYS A 249 -7.19 22.50 8.60
CA LYS A 249 -8.17 22.55 9.71
C LYS A 249 -8.58 21.12 10.08
N VAL A 250 -8.85 20.88 11.36
CA VAL A 250 -9.23 19.55 11.86
C VAL A 250 -10.52 19.66 12.70
N GLU A 251 -11.52 18.89 12.28
CA GLU A 251 -12.77 18.66 13.02
C GLU A 251 -12.78 17.22 13.53
N ALA A 252 -12.26 17.01 14.74
CA ALA A 252 -12.27 15.73 15.43
C ALA A 252 -13.58 15.48 16.20
N ASN A 253 -13.83 14.21 16.62
CA ASN A 253 -15.08 13.77 17.21
C ASN A 253 -16.31 14.13 16.33
N ALA A 254 -16.12 14.19 15.02
CA ALA A 254 -17.10 14.66 14.03
C ALA A 254 -17.60 13.48 13.18
N LYS A 255 -18.77 12.96 13.50
CA LYS A 255 -19.39 11.87 12.76
C LYS A 255 -20.18 12.42 11.57
N VAL A 256 -19.71 12.18 10.36
CA VAL A 256 -20.43 12.60 9.13
C VAL A 256 -21.74 11.86 9.01
N THR A 257 -22.82 12.62 8.78
CA THR A 257 -24.19 12.11 8.68
C THR A 257 -24.83 12.34 7.31
N ASN A 258 -24.35 13.33 6.55
CA ASN A 258 -24.85 13.60 5.20
C ASN A 258 -23.78 14.30 4.36
N ILE A 259 -23.77 14.03 3.07
CA ILE A 259 -22.86 14.62 2.08
C ILE A 259 -23.69 15.12 0.91
N THR A 260 -23.34 16.29 0.41
CA THR A 260 -23.81 16.81 -0.86
C THR A 260 -22.58 17.19 -1.72
N PRO A 261 -22.72 17.47 -3.01
CA PRO A 261 -21.58 17.91 -3.82
C PRO A 261 -20.90 19.20 -3.29
N THR A 262 -21.57 19.98 -2.46
CA THR A 262 -21.08 21.28 -1.99
C THR A 262 -21.04 21.42 -0.47
N SER A 263 -21.33 20.35 0.28
CA SER A 263 -21.30 20.44 1.75
C SER A 263 -21.17 19.07 2.42
N VAL A 264 -20.63 19.09 3.64
CA VAL A 264 -20.59 17.94 4.56
C VAL A 264 -21.26 18.31 5.86
N THR A 265 -22.25 17.52 6.26
CA THR A 265 -22.93 17.64 7.57
C THR A 265 -22.40 16.56 8.51
N PHE A 266 -22.09 16.94 9.73
CA PHE A 266 -21.63 16.02 10.78
C PHE A 266 -22.21 16.37 12.14
N GLU A 267 -22.20 15.41 13.02
CA GLU A 267 -22.58 15.56 14.43
C GLU A 267 -21.35 15.55 15.32
N ARG A 268 -21.32 16.49 16.28
CA ARG A 268 -20.33 16.55 17.34
C ARG A 268 -20.98 17.09 18.63
N ASP A 269 -20.79 16.37 19.73
CA ASP A 269 -21.36 16.75 21.05
C ASP A 269 -22.88 17.03 21.02
N GLY A 270 -23.62 16.22 20.25
CA GLY A 270 -25.07 16.36 20.08
C GLY A 270 -25.51 17.56 19.23
N LYS A 271 -24.57 18.25 18.56
CA LYS A 271 -24.86 19.38 17.67
C LYS A 271 -24.59 19.00 16.24
N THR A 272 -25.50 19.33 15.34
CA THR A 272 -25.33 19.21 13.89
C THR A 272 -24.63 20.45 13.36
N MET A 273 -23.58 20.21 12.57
CA MET A 273 -22.76 21.24 11.94
C MET A 273 -22.61 20.94 10.44
N THR A 274 -22.49 21.98 9.63
CA THR A 274 -22.31 21.84 8.17
C THR A 274 -21.12 22.68 7.72
N LEU A 275 -20.29 22.07 6.86
CA LEU A 275 -19.16 22.73 6.18
C LEU A 275 -19.48 22.81 4.69
N GLU A 276 -19.43 24.02 4.14
CA GLU A 276 -19.49 24.25 2.71
C GLU A 276 -18.13 23.97 2.07
N CYS A 277 -18.13 23.39 0.87
CA CYS A 277 -16.89 23.03 0.14
C CYS A 277 -17.13 23.00 -1.37
N ASP A 278 -16.05 22.95 -2.14
CA ASP A 278 -16.06 22.71 -3.60
C ASP A 278 -15.95 21.22 -3.94
N THR A 279 -15.34 20.45 -3.04
CA THR A 279 -15.12 19.01 -3.21
C THR A 279 -15.10 18.29 -1.86
N VAL A 280 -15.72 17.12 -1.83
CA VAL A 280 -15.61 16.19 -0.71
C VAL A 280 -14.71 15.03 -1.12
N LEU A 281 -13.64 14.80 -0.34
CA LEU A 281 -12.70 13.71 -0.57
C LEU A 281 -12.98 12.56 0.43
N ASN A 282 -13.23 11.36 -0.10
CA ASN A 282 -13.43 10.17 0.71
C ASN A 282 -12.10 9.47 1.02
N ALA A 283 -11.73 9.40 2.29
CA ALA A 283 -10.55 8.73 2.82
C ALA A 283 -10.88 7.84 4.03
N VAL A 284 -12.09 7.28 4.11
CA VAL A 284 -12.58 6.52 5.27
C VAL A 284 -12.03 5.08 5.36
N GLY A 285 -11.03 4.75 4.56
CA GLY A 285 -10.33 3.48 4.58
C GLY A 285 -10.63 2.58 3.39
N PHE A 286 -10.27 1.31 3.54
CA PHE A 286 -10.35 0.28 2.49
C PHE A 286 -11.01 -0.98 3.03
N ARG A 287 -11.52 -1.82 2.11
CA ARG A 287 -12.04 -3.17 2.39
C ARG A 287 -11.23 -4.20 1.62
N PRO A 288 -10.95 -5.37 2.19
CA PRO A 288 -10.28 -6.46 1.49
C PRO A 288 -11.01 -6.83 0.19
N ASN A 289 -10.25 -7.18 -0.83
CA ASN A 289 -10.77 -7.73 -2.08
C ASN A 289 -10.38 -9.19 -2.18
N ASN A 290 -11.15 -10.06 -1.52
CA ASN A 290 -10.93 -11.51 -1.45
C ASN A 290 -12.10 -12.34 -2.02
N GLN A 291 -12.92 -11.75 -2.86
CA GLN A 291 -14.14 -12.37 -3.40
C GLN A 291 -13.90 -13.67 -4.20
N LEU A 292 -12.67 -13.90 -4.63
CA LEU A 292 -12.29 -15.13 -5.34
C LEU A 292 -11.83 -16.25 -4.41
N GLU A 293 -11.65 -16.01 -3.09
CA GLU A 293 -11.04 -16.95 -2.15
C GLU A 293 -11.76 -18.30 -2.16
N ASP A 294 -13.07 -18.33 -1.91
CA ASP A 294 -13.85 -19.57 -1.88
C ASP A 294 -13.74 -20.37 -3.19
N LEU A 295 -13.81 -19.67 -4.33
CA LEU A 295 -13.70 -20.31 -5.65
C LEU A 295 -12.30 -20.90 -5.90
N LEU A 296 -11.26 -20.22 -5.43
CA LEU A 296 -9.88 -20.69 -5.55
C LEU A 296 -9.64 -21.91 -4.67
N ASP A 297 -10.14 -21.90 -3.43
CA ASP A 297 -10.05 -23.02 -2.49
C ASP A 297 -10.81 -24.27 -2.97
N GLU A 298 -11.91 -24.07 -3.72
CA GLU A 298 -12.63 -25.19 -4.36
C GLU A 298 -11.87 -25.81 -5.54
N LYS A 299 -11.01 -25.03 -6.20
CA LYS A 299 -10.36 -25.44 -7.45
C LYS A 299 -8.92 -25.89 -7.29
N TYR A 300 -8.19 -25.37 -6.31
CA TYR A 300 -6.76 -25.62 -6.15
C TYR A 300 -6.43 -26.08 -4.73
N ASP A 301 -5.50 -27.02 -4.62
CA ASP A 301 -5.10 -27.61 -3.32
C ASP A 301 -4.30 -26.64 -2.44
N GLU A 302 -3.52 -25.71 -3.03
CA GLU A 302 -2.73 -24.76 -2.29
C GLU A 302 -3.07 -23.31 -2.69
N VAL A 303 -3.89 -22.65 -1.88
CA VAL A 303 -4.22 -21.24 -2.02
C VAL A 303 -3.65 -20.43 -0.85
N ALA A 304 -3.18 -19.22 -1.10
CA ALA A 304 -2.78 -18.28 -0.07
C ALA A 304 -3.30 -16.88 -0.39
N VAL A 305 -4.11 -16.33 0.50
CA VAL A 305 -4.54 -14.92 0.45
C VAL A 305 -3.50 -14.07 1.18
N ILE A 306 -3.01 -13.00 0.54
CA ILE A 306 -1.94 -12.18 1.08
C ILE A 306 -2.18 -10.67 0.89
N GLY A 307 -1.46 -9.87 1.66
CA GLY A 307 -1.50 -8.42 1.57
C GLY A 307 -2.85 -7.85 1.98
N ASP A 308 -3.28 -6.79 1.30
CA ASP A 308 -4.54 -6.10 1.60
C ASP A 308 -5.78 -6.92 1.22
N ALA A 309 -5.63 -8.03 0.50
CA ALA A 309 -6.72 -8.97 0.28
C ALA A 309 -7.13 -9.70 1.56
N VAL A 310 -6.23 -9.83 2.54
CA VAL A 310 -6.55 -10.30 3.91
C VAL A 310 -7.13 -9.17 4.74
N ALA A 311 -6.41 -8.05 4.80
CA ALA A 311 -6.81 -6.84 5.51
C ALA A 311 -5.92 -5.66 5.05
N PRO A 312 -6.48 -4.47 4.81
CA PRO A 312 -5.69 -3.29 4.47
C PRO A 312 -4.69 -2.95 5.57
N ARG A 313 -3.40 -2.95 5.22
CA ARG A 313 -2.30 -2.76 6.18
C ARG A 313 -1.14 -1.97 5.54
N LYS A 314 0.09 -2.29 5.92
CA LYS A 314 1.30 -1.58 5.53
C LYS A 314 2.03 -2.26 4.37
N ILE A 315 2.91 -1.51 3.69
CA ILE A 315 3.88 -2.06 2.72
C ILE A 315 4.67 -3.23 3.32
N LEU A 316 5.09 -3.10 4.59
CA LEU A 316 5.77 -4.15 5.35
C LEU A 316 5.03 -5.50 5.24
N THR A 317 3.75 -5.49 5.59
CA THR A 317 2.94 -6.71 5.62
C THR A 317 2.81 -7.32 4.22
N ALA A 318 2.50 -6.48 3.22
CA ALA A 318 2.36 -6.92 1.83
C ALA A 318 3.64 -7.59 1.29
N ILE A 319 4.79 -6.95 1.49
CA ILE A 319 6.09 -7.47 1.04
C ILE A 319 6.47 -8.76 1.78
N HIS A 320 6.30 -8.79 3.12
CA HIS A 320 6.68 -9.96 3.92
C HIS A 320 5.75 -11.15 3.66
N GLU A 321 4.45 -10.94 3.57
CA GLU A 321 3.51 -12.02 3.23
C GLU A 321 3.78 -12.58 1.83
N GLY A 322 4.03 -11.72 0.82
CA GLY A 322 4.42 -12.16 -0.51
C GLY A 322 5.68 -13.03 -0.51
N TYR A 323 6.69 -12.66 0.26
CA TYR A 323 7.90 -13.44 0.40
C TYR A 323 7.65 -14.78 1.11
N HIS A 324 6.98 -14.75 2.28
CA HIS A 324 6.83 -15.93 3.11
C HIS A 324 5.83 -16.95 2.55
N ALA A 325 4.78 -16.53 1.86
CA ALA A 325 3.84 -17.43 1.21
C ALA A 325 4.51 -18.40 0.22
N ILE A 326 5.57 -17.93 -0.41
CA ILE A 326 6.36 -18.75 -1.35
C ILE A 326 7.56 -19.42 -0.67
N ARG A 327 8.20 -18.75 0.30
CA ARG A 327 9.37 -19.32 1.01
C ARG A 327 9.09 -20.66 1.66
N VAL A 328 7.89 -20.82 2.25
CA VAL A 328 7.48 -22.04 2.97
C VAL A 328 6.83 -23.10 2.08
N MET A 329 6.67 -22.84 0.78
CA MET A 329 6.16 -23.81 -0.17
C MET A 329 7.14 -24.99 -0.29
N GLU A 330 6.66 -26.23 -0.16
CA GLU A 330 7.47 -27.46 -0.25
C GLU A 330 7.69 -27.92 -1.69
#